data_f26b688fecdfda1d479fd6bfc9e6f44f
#
_entry.id   f26b688fecdfda1d479fd6bfc9e6f44f
#
_cell.length_a   1.000
_cell.length_b   1.000
_cell.length_c   1.000
_cell.angle_alpha   90.00
_cell.angle_beta   90.00
_cell.angle_gamma   90.00
#
_symmetry.space_group_name_H-M   'P 1'
#
loop_
_entity.id
_entity.type
_entity.pdbx_description
1 polymer ?
#
loop_
_entity_poly.entity_id
_entity_poly.type
_entity_poly.pdbx_seq_one_letter_code
_entity_poly.pdbx_strand_id
1 'polypeptide(L)'
;MSRSWVPLLTLLVGLATTAAATWFAVNYFEAKTQAEFTDAVSESAEDVRARIDSYVALLRGCSGLFAVQRQVTAGEFRAFVARLRVSADYPGVQGIGYAARVRPGEEEGLIARMREQGHANFKVWPEGSREEYFPILFLEPSDARNRGAIGYDMYSDPTRRTAMEAARDSGRAAASAPVTLV
;
A
#
# COMPACT_ATOMS: atom_id res chain seq x y z
N MET A 1 39.77 71.89 -16.75
CA MET A 1 38.54 71.25 -16.16
C MET A 1 38.79 69.75 -16.15
N SER A 2 39.06 69.24 -14.96
CA SER A 2 39.46 67.83 -14.74
C SER A 2 38.36 66.85 -15.03
N ARG A 3 38.70 65.82 -15.76
CA ARG A 3 37.80 64.64 -16.12
C ARG A 3 37.41 63.79 -14.89
N SER A 4 36.89 64.42 -13.85
CA SER A 4 36.51 63.72 -12.59
C SER A 4 35.29 62.82 -12.69
N TRP A 5 34.57 62.82 -13.85
CA TRP A 5 33.43 61.96 -14.10
C TRP A 5 33.80 60.52 -14.62
N VAL A 6 35.03 60.35 -15.14
CA VAL A 6 35.51 59.07 -15.67
C VAL A 6 35.61 58.02 -14.57
N PRO A 7 36.20 58.23 -13.41
CA PRO A 7 36.24 57.25 -12.33
C PRO A 7 34.86 56.94 -11.76
N LEU A 8 33.95 57.92 -11.76
CA LEU A 8 32.58 57.72 -11.32
C LEU A 8 31.78 56.78 -12.30
N LEU A 9 31.99 56.99 -13.60
CA LEU A 9 31.38 56.20 -14.64
C LEU A 9 31.90 54.75 -14.62
N THR A 10 33.18 54.52 -14.43
CA THR A 10 33.77 53.17 -14.30
C THR A 10 33.25 52.45 -13.06
N LEU A 11 33.08 53.16 -11.95
CA LEU A 11 32.49 52.59 -10.73
C LEU A 11 31.03 52.18 -10.97
N LEU A 12 30.22 53.06 -11.59
CA LEU A 12 28.80 52.74 -11.90
C LEU A 12 28.67 51.56 -12.85
N VAL A 13 29.49 51.46 -13.89
CA VAL A 13 29.49 50.33 -14.82
C VAL A 13 29.92 49.05 -14.09
N GLY A 14 30.94 49.11 -13.25
CA GLY A 14 31.35 47.96 -12.44
C GLY A 14 30.25 47.45 -11.48
N LEU A 15 29.58 48.42 -10.82
CA LEU A 15 28.46 48.07 -9.92
C LEU A 15 27.25 47.47 -10.70
N ALA A 16 26.91 48.02 -11.85
CA ALA A 16 25.83 47.54 -12.70
C ALA A 16 26.12 46.13 -13.24
N THR A 17 27.35 45.87 -13.68
CA THR A 17 27.73 44.52 -14.16
C THR A 17 27.71 43.48 -13.03
N THR A 18 28.19 43.85 -11.84
CA THR A 18 28.15 42.97 -10.68
C THR A 18 26.70 42.66 -10.26
N ALA A 19 25.86 43.70 -10.20
CA ALA A 19 24.43 43.51 -9.86
C ALA A 19 23.72 42.64 -10.90
N ALA A 20 23.96 42.86 -12.20
CA ALA A 20 23.39 42.04 -13.25
C ALA A 20 23.88 40.58 -13.20
N ALA A 21 25.17 40.37 -12.97
CA ALA A 21 25.75 39.03 -12.82
C ALA A 21 25.17 38.28 -11.59
N THR A 22 25.06 39.01 -10.47
CA THR A 22 24.48 38.43 -9.23
C THR A 22 23.00 38.07 -9.45
N TRP A 23 22.22 38.96 -10.03
CA TRP A 23 20.82 38.73 -10.35
C TRP A 23 20.65 37.52 -11.27
N PHE A 24 21.44 37.43 -12.33
CA PHE A 24 21.42 36.30 -13.26
C PHE A 24 21.80 34.99 -12.55
N ALA A 25 22.87 35.01 -11.75
CA ALA A 25 23.29 33.81 -11.01
C ALA A 25 22.21 33.33 -10.04
N VAL A 26 21.62 34.24 -9.25
CA VAL A 26 20.55 33.88 -8.29
C VAL A 26 19.35 33.22 -9.02
N ASN A 27 18.83 33.88 -10.06
CA ASN A 27 17.70 33.34 -10.81
C ASN A 27 18.03 32.01 -11.50
N TYR A 28 19.23 31.84 -12.01
CA TYR A 28 19.65 30.58 -12.63
C TYR A 28 19.73 29.44 -11.62
N PHE A 29 20.32 29.69 -10.44
CA PHE A 29 20.43 28.68 -9.40
C PHE A 29 19.05 28.33 -8.81
N GLU A 30 18.19 29.32 -8.59
CA GLU A 30 16.81 29.07 -8.11
C GLU A 30 16.02 28.22 -9.10
N ALA A 31 16.07 28.56 -10.39
CA ALA A 31 15.37 27.80 -11.44
C ALA A 31 15.89 26.36 -11.54
N LYS A 32 17.22 26.17 -11.44
CA LYS A 32 17.83 24.84 -11.48
C LYS A 32 17.44 23.99 -10.27
N THR A 33 17.54 24.57 -9.06
CA THR A 33 17.17 23.86 -7.83
C THR A 33 15.69 23.47 -7.81
N GLN A 34 14.82 24.35 -8.30
CA GLN A 34 13.38 24.06 -8.42
C GLN A 34 13.10 22.94 -9.42
N ALA A 35 13.80 22.90 -10.54
CA ALA A 35 13.67 21.83 -11.53
C ALA A 35 14.13 20.48 -10.95
N GLU A 36 15.31 20.43 -10.35
CA GLU A 36 15.87 19.24 -9.71
C GLU A 36 14.95 18.70 -8.60
N PHE A 37 14.36 19.60 -7.80
CA PHE A 37 13.40 19.21 -6.76
C PHE A 37 12.11 18.64 -7.38
N THR A 38 11.57 19.27 -8.42
CA THR A 38 10.35 18.80 -9.09
C THR A 38 10.58 17.45 -9.73
N ASP A 39 11.72 17.24 -10.38
CA ASP A 39 12.08 15.97 -11.00
C ASP A 39 12.20 14.86 -9.95
N ALA A 40 12.89 15.11 -8.83
CA ALA A 40 13.03 14.15 -7.74
C ALA A 40 11.67 13.78 -7.09
N VAL A 41 10.76 14.74 -6.94
CA VAL A 41 9.40 14.49 -6.43
C VAL A 41 8.60 13.66 -7.44
N SER A 42 8.70 13.97 -8.73
CA SER A 42 8.00 13.22 -9.78
C SER A 42 8.48 11.78 -9.86
N GLU A 43 9.79 11.55 -9.85
CA GLU A 43 10.40 10.22 -9.84
C GLU A 43 9.95 9.41 -8.62
N SER A 44 9.97 10.01 -7.43
CA SER A 44 9.49 9.36 -6.20
C SER A 44 8.00 9.01 -6.27
N ALA A 45 7.18 9.86 -6.87
CA ALA A 45 5.74 9.59 -7.04
C ALA A 45 5.48 8.46 -8.03
N GLU A 46 6.26 8.38 -9.11
CA GLU A 46 6.19 7.29 -10.09
C GLU A 46 6.60 5.95 -9.49
N ASP A 47 7.67 5.92 -8.69
CA ASP A 47 8.12 4.73 -7.97
C ASP A 47 7.04 4.20 -7.01
N VAL A 48 6.39 5.08 -6.27
CA VAL A 48 5.28 4.71 -5.37
C VAL A 48 4.12 4.14 -6.17
N ARG A 49 3.74 4.76 -7.29
CA ARG A 49 2.66 4.25 -8.16
C ARG A 49 2.99 2.87 -8.72
N ALA A 50 4.18 2.69 -9.27
CA ALA A 50 4.63 1.41 -9.81
C ALA A 50 4.59 0.29 -8.75
N ARG A 51 4.96 0.62 -7.51
CA ARG A 51 4.89 -0.30 -6.39
C ARG A 51 3.44 -0.66 -6.03
N ILE A 52 2.54 0.31 -5.97
CA ILE A 52 1.11 0.06 -5.73
C ILE A 52 0.52 -0.81 -6.84
N ASP A 53 0.83 -0.53 -8.11
CA ASP A 53 0.36 -1.32 -9.25
C ASP A 53 0.86 -2.77 -9.17
N SER A 54 2.08 -2.98 -8.72
CA SER A 54 2.63 -4.32 -8.47
C SER A 54 1.85 -5.06 -7.37
N TYR A 55 1.47 -4.38 -6.28
CA TYR A 55 0.65 -4.98 -5.22
C TYR A 55 -0.77 -5.29 -5.69
N VAL A 56 -1.36 -4.43 -6.52
CA VAL A 56 -2.68 -4.70 -7.14
C VAL A 56 -2.60 -5.89 -8.08
N ALA A 57 -1.54 -6.01 -8.87
CA ALA A 57 -1.33 -7.17 -9.75
C ALA A 57 -1.18 -8.46 -8.94
N LEU A 58 -0.46 -8.42 -7.82
CA LEU A 58 -0.32 -9.53 -6.89
C LEU A 58 -1.68 -9.97 -6.33
N LEU A 59 -2.52 -9.05 -5.86
CA LEU A 59 -3.86 -9.33 -5.37
C LEU A 59 -4.76 -9.94 -6.46
N ARG A 60 -4.68 -9.44 -7.70
CA ARG A 60 -5.41 -10.01 -8.83
C ARG A 60 -4.98 -11.45 -9.13
N GLY A 61 -3.68 -11.72 -9.06
CA GLY A 61 -3.16 -13.08 -9.19
C GLY A 61 -3.72 -14.02 -8.11
N CYS A 62 -3.76 -13.55 -6.87
CA CYS A 62 -4.34 -14.31 -5.76
C CYS A 62 -5.85 -14.54 -5.95
N SER A 63 -6.60 -13.52 -6.39
CA SER A 63 -8.03 -13.68 -6.64
C SER A 63 -8.32 -14.68 -7.76
N GLY A 64 -7.43 -14.78 -8.76
CA GLY A 64 -7.52 -15.77 -9.83
C GLY A 64 -7.50 -17.21 -9.33
N LEU A 65 -6.76 -17.51 -8.28
CA LEU A 65 -6.76 -18.84 -7.65
C LEU A 65 -8.17 -19.26 -7.21
N PHE A 66 -8.87 -18.34 -6.52
CA PHE A 66 -10.23 -18.59 -6.02
C PHE A 66 -11.31 -18.54 -7.12
N ALA A 67 -11.02 -17.88 -8.24
CA ALA A 67 -11.93 -17.86 -9.38
C ALA A 67 -11.96 -19.21 -10.14
N VAL A 68 -10.82 -19.89 -10.19
CA VAL A 68 -10.66 -21.17 -10.91
C VAL A 68 -10.98 -22.36 -10.01
N GLN A 69 -10.67 -22.29 -8.74
CA GLN A 69 -10.79 -23.39 -7.79
C GLN A 69 -11.90 -23.10 -6.77
N ARG A 70 -12.96 -23.93 -6.79
CA ARG A 70 -14.14 -23.76 -5.91
C ARG A 70 -13.84 -23.92 -4.42
N GLN A 71 -12.84 -24.73 -4.09
CA GLN A 71 -12.37 -24.97 -2.73
C GLN A 71 -10.86 -24.94 -2.73
N VAL A 72 -10.29 -23.96 -2.06
CA VAL A 72 -8.84 -23.84 -1.86
C VAL A 72 -8.54 -24.25 -0.42
N THR A 73 -7.62 -25.18 -0.26
CA THR A 73 -7.14 -25.60 1.06
C THR A 73 -6.03 -24.68 1.56
N ALA A 74 -5.78 -24.67 2.87
CA ALA A 74 -4.67 -23.91 3.46
C ALA A 74 -3.31 -24.31 2.87
N GLY A 75 -3.13 -25.61 2.56
CA GLY A 75 -1.90 -26.11 1.94
C GLY A 75 -1.69 -25.59 0.52
N GLU A 76 -2.73 -25.58 -0.30
CA GLU A 76 -2.70 -25.06 -1.67
C GLU A 76 -2.47 -23.55 -1.67
N PHE A 77 -3.15 -22.81 -0.79
CA PHE A 77 -2.92 -21.37 -0.65
C PHE A 77 -1.48 -21.05 -0.25
N ARG A 78 -0.95 -21.78 0.74
CA ARG A 78 0.46 -21.65 1.17
C ARG A 78 1.42 -21.95 0.03
N ALA A 79 1.22 -23.04 -0.70
CA ALA A 79 2.07 -23.42 -1.84
C ALA A 79 2.02 -22.37 -2.95
N PHE A 80 0.86 -21.80 -3.21
CA PHE A 80 0.67 -20.72 -4.17
C PHE A 80 1.42 -19.45 -3.74
N VAL A 81 1.19 -18.96 -2.51
CA VAL A 81 1.83 -17.73 -1.99
C VAL A 81 3.35 -17.90 -1.89
N ALA A 82 3.85 -19.10 -1.56
CA ALA A 82 5.28 -19.37 -1.54
C ALA A 82 5.94 -19.17 -2.94
N ARG A 83 5.22 -19.47 -4.03
CA ARG A 83 5.70 -19.24 -5.41
C ARG A 83 5.75 -17.76 -5.78
N LEU A 84 4.95 -16.92 -5.15
CA LEU A 84 4.93 -15.47 -5.37
C LEU A 84 6.11 -14.76 -4.69
N ARG A 85 6.88 -15.45 -3.83
CA ARG A 85 8.06 -14.90 -3.14
C ARG A 85 7.80 -13.54 -2.47
N VAL A 86 6.64 -13.41 -1.82
CA VAL A 86 6.11 -12.13 -1.32
C VAL A 86 7.14 -11.36 -0.49
N SER A 87 7.82 -12.02 0.44
CA SER A 87 8.80 -11.37 1.32
C SER A 87 10.07 -10.90 0.60
N ALA A 88 10.41 -11.53 -0.55
CA ALA A 88 11.60 -11.19 -1.31
C ALA A 88 11.33 -10.11 -2.37
N ASP A 89 10.20 -10.23 -3.06
CA ASP A 89 9.94 -9.45 -4.27
C ASP A 89 8.96 -8.28 -4.02
N TYR A 90 8.28 -8.26 -2.85
CA TYR A 90 7.31 -7.23 -2.49
C TYR A 90 7.61 -6.61 -1.10
N PRO A 91 8.66 -5.78 -0.99
CA PRO A 91 9.05 -5.18 0.28
C PRO A 91 7.92 -4.31 0.85
N GLY A 92 7.62 -4.48 2.13
CA GLY A 92 6.52 -3.80 2.83
C GLY A 92 5.20 -4.58 2.88
N VAL A 93 5.05 -5.68 2.13
CA VAL A 93 3.91 -6.58 2.27
C VAL A 93 4.14 -7.50 3.46
N GLN A 94 3.32 -7.33 4.50
CA GLN A 94 3.37 -8.15 5.73
C GLN A 94 2.84 -9.56 5.49
N GLY A 95 1.82 -9.67 4.64
CA GLY A 95 1.21 -10.95 4.29
C GLY A 95 0.08 -10.80 3.28
N ILE A 96 -0.29 -11.93 2.71
CA ILE A 96 -1.46 -12.05 1.83
C ILE A 96 -2.41 -13.03 2.47
N GLY A 97 -3.68 -12.64 2.57
CA GLY A 97 -4.71 -13.45 3.18
C GLY A 97 -5.97 -13.55 2.33
N TYR A 98 -6.80 -14.49 2.72
CA TYR A 98 -8.13 -14.68 2.20
C TYR A 98 -9.14 -14.67 3.34
N ALA A 99 -10.13 -13.80 3.24
CA ALA A 99 -11.28 -13.75 4.13
C ALA A 99 -12.52 -14.18 3.36
N ALA A 100 -13.29 -15.11 3.92
CA ALA A 100 -14.50 -15.61 3.29
C ALA A 100 -15.72 -14.86 3.80
N ARG A 101 -16.68 -14.58 2.91
CA ARG A 101 -18.00 -14.09 3.30
C ARG A 101 -18.78 -15.20 3.98
N VAL A 102 -19.32 -14.91 5.15
CA VAL A 102 -20.13 -15.82 5.96
C VAL A 102 -21.39 -15.09 6.38
N ARG A 103 -22.56 -15.70 6.15
CA ARG A 103 -23.85 -15.17 6.57
C ARG A 103 -24.16 -15.58 8.00
N PRO A 104 -25.00 -14.81 8.71
CA PRO A 104 -25.47 -15.21 10.03
C PRO A 104 -26.05 -16.62 10.02
N GLY A 105 -25.57 -17.47 10.93
CA GLY A 105 -25.96 -18.87 11.05
C GLY A 105 -25.08 -19.86 10.25
N GLU A 106 -24.14 -19.38 9.41
CA GLU A 106 -23.20 -20.25 8.69
C GLU A 106 -21.87 -20.42 9.44
N GLU A 107 -21.65 -19.68 10.55
CA GLU A 107 -20.38 -19.61 11.27
C GLU A 107 -19.99 -20.99 11.86
N GLU A 108 -20.95 -21.70 12.46
CA GLU A 108 -20.69 -23.02 13.04
C GLU A 108 -20.23 -24.03 11.99
N GLY A 109 -20.85 -23.99 10.81
CA GLY A 109 -20.45 -24.84 9.68
C GLY A 109 -19.05 -24.49 9.16
N LEU A 110 -18.70 -23.20 9.15
CA LEU A 110 -17.35 -22.79 8.81
C LEU A 110 -16.34 -23.27 9.86
N ILE A 111 -16.63 -23.06 11.14
CA ILE A 111 -15.77 -23.48 12.25
C ILE A 111 -15.51 -24.99 12.20
N ALA A 112 -16.56 -25.79 11.97
CA ALA A 112 -16.43 -27.25 11.84
C ALA A 112 -15.48 -27.62 10.70
N ARG A 113 -15.68 -27.08 9.50
CA ARG A 113 -14.80 -27.32 8.34
C ARG A 113 -13.36 -26.92 8.59
N MET A 114 -13.13 -25.75 9.21
CA MET A 114 -11.77 -25.30 9.50
C MET A 114 -11.06 -26.22 10.51
N ARG A 115 -11.79 -26.74 11.49
CA ARG A 115 -11.25 -27.70 12.46
C ARG A 115 -10.92 -29.05 11.81
N GLU A 116 -11.76 -29.54 10.91
CA GLU A 116 -11.49 -30.75 10.11
C GLU A 116 -10.24 -30.59 9.23
N GLN A 117 -9.97 -29.37 8.76
CA GLN A 117 -8.76 -29.05 7.99
C GLN A 117 -7.50 -28.84 8.85
N GLY A 118 -7.57 -29.12 10.16
CA GLY A 118 -6.42 -29.08 11.07
C GLY A 118 -6.27 -27.78 11.87
N HIS A 119 -7.22 -26.86 11.75
CA HIS A 119 -7.24 -25.62 12.57
C HIS A 119 -8.07 -25.84 13.85
N ALA A 120 -7.63 -26.69 14.75
CA ALA A 120 -8.38 -27.15 15.92
C ALA A 120 -8.96 -26.02 16.79
N ASN A 121 -8.25 -24.90 16.90
CA ASN A 121 -8.64 -23.74 17.71
C ASN A 121 -9.32 -22.64 16.88
N PHE A 122 -9.74 -22.93 15.65
CA PHE A 122 -10.38 -21.91 14.81
C PHE A 122 -11.69 -21.44 15.43
N LYS A 123 -11.83 -20.11 15.51
CA LYS A 123 -13.06 -19.40 15.91
C LYS A 123 -13.15 -18.10 15.15
N VAL A 124 -14.36 -17.61 14.93
CA VAL A 124 -14.58 -16.25 14.41
C VAL A 124 -14.54 -15.28 15.58
N TRP A 125 -13.77 -14.21 15.45
CA TRP A 125 -13.60 -13.21 16.50
C TRP A 125 -13.37 -11.80 15.92
N PRO A 126 -13.66 -10.69 16.62
CA PRO A 126 -14.33 -10.67 17.93
C PRO A 126 -15.77 -11.17 17.85
N GLU A 127 -16.29 -11.67 18.97
CA GLU A 127 -17.68 -12.08 19.10
C GLU A 127 -18.63 -10.88 18.88
N GLY A 128 -19.86 -11.17 18.45
CA GLY A 128 -20.89 -10.16 18.22
C GLY A 128 -21.73 -10.49 16.99
N SER A 129 -23.01 -10.11 17.03
CA SER A 129 -23.93 -10.31 15.89
C SER A 129 -23.72 -9.24 14.84
N ARG A 130 -23.61 -9.62 13.56
CA ARG A 130 -23.44 -8.77 12.38
C ARG A 130 -24.29 -9.29 11.23
N GLU A 131 -24.57 -8.44 10.28
CA GLU A 131 -25.28 -8.82 9.05
C GLU A 131 -24.45 -9.77 8.16
N GLU A 132 -23.14 -9.63 8.21
CA GLU A 132 -22.17 -10.45 7.48
C GLU A 132 -20.85 -10.50 8.25
N TYR A 133 -20.14 -11.59 8.09
CA TYR A 133 -18.80 -11.78 8.65
C TYR A 133 -17.79 -12.04 7.53
N PHE A 134 -16.56 -11.61 7.73
CA PHE A 134 -15.45 -11.87 6.82
C PHE A 134 -14.21 -12.34 7.61
N PRO A 135 -14.28 -13.54 8.21
CA PRO A 135 -13.17 -14.10 8.95
C PRO A 135 -12.00 -14.43 8.02
N ILE A 136 -10.79 -14.13 8.47
CA ILE A 136 -9.55 -14.52 7.80
C ILE A 136 -9.40 -16.04 7.91
N LEU A 137 -9.42 -16.74 6.78
CA LEU A 137 -9.22 -18.19 6.73
C LEU A 137 -7.76 -18.56 6.48
N PHE A 138 -7.09 -17.82 5.62
CA PHE A 138 -5.70 -18.04 5.26
C PHE A 138 -4.93 -16.72 5.36
N LEU A 139 -3.68 -16.80 5.82
CA LEU A 139 -2.77 -15.66 5.87
C LEU A 139 -1.33 -16.18 5.80
N GLU A 140 -0.62 -15.80 4.77
CA GLU A 140 0.76 -16.22 4.50
C GLU A 140 1.70 -15.00 4.31
N PRO A 141 2.94 -15.05 4.78
CA PRO A 141 3.60 -16.19 5.44
C PRO A 141 3.00 -16.48 6.82
N SER A 142 2.96 -17.77 7.21
CA SER A 142 2.39 -18.22 8.50
C SER A 142 3.38 -18.00 9.64
N ASP A 143 3.72 -16.75 9.95
CA ASP A 143 4.50 -16.37 11.12
C ASP A 143 3.61 -16.27 12.39
N ALA A 144 4.19 -15.96 13.55
CA ALA A 144 3.46 -15.90 14.82
C ALA A 144 2.36 -14.83 14.80
N ARG A 145 2.61 -13.66 14.20
CA ARG A 145 1.66 -12.56 14.07
C ARG A 145 0.50 -12.96 13.17
N ASN A 146 0.80 -13.43 11.97
CA ASN A 146 -0.21 -13.79 10.98
C ASN A 146 -1.08 -14.95 11.45
N ARG A 147 -0.51 -15.92 12.17
CA ARG A 147 -1.31 -16.99 12.80
C ARG A 147 -2.28 -16.47 13.85
N GLY A 148 -1.93 -15.41 14.58
CA GLY A 148 -2.83 -14.77 15.55
C GLY A 148 -4.07 -14.16 14.91
N ALA A 149 -3.96 -13.69 13.68
CA ALA A 149 -5.07 -13.04 12.95
C ALA A 149 -6.06 -14.03 12.30
N ILE A 150 -5.78 -15.32 12.28
CA ILE A 150 -6.71 -16.33 11.72
C ILE A 150 -8.03 -16.31 12.50
N GLY A 151 -9.13 -16.27 11.78
CA GLY A 151 -10.49 -16.17 12.32
C GLY A 151 -10.92 -14.74 12.67
N TYR A 152 -10.03 -13.74 12.59
CA TYR A 152 -10.42 -12.36 12.80
C TYR A 152 -11.42 -11.92 11.73
N ASP A 153 -12.56 -11.39 12.18
CA ASP A 153 -13.58 -10.87 11.29
C ASP A 153 -13.23 -9.45 10.84
N MET A 154 -12.83 -9.32 9.59
CA MET A 154 -12.44 -8.06 8.98
C MET A 154 -13.57 -7.01 8.99
N TYR A 155 -14.82 -7.43 8.98
CA TYR A 155 -15.99 -6.54 9.04
C TYR A 155 -16.27 -6.00 10.43
N SER A 156 -15.61 -6.51 11.47
CA SER A 156 -15.70 -5.96 12.82
C SER A 156 -15.06 -4.57 12.95
N ASP A 157 -14.11 -4.24 12.05
CA ASP A 157 -13.43 -2.95 12.00
C ASP A 157 -14.07 -2.06 10.92
N PRO A 158 -14.64 -0.90 11.25
CA PRO A 158 -15.30 -0.01 10.29
C PRO A 158 -14.37 0.46 9.17
N THR A 159 -13.09 0.69 9.47
CA THR A 159 -12.09 1.15 8.50
C THR A 159 -11.82 0.10 7.43
N ARG A 160 -11.68 -1.16 7.85
CA ARG A 160 -11.51 -2.30 6.96
C ARG A 160 -12.77 -2.55 6.15
N ARG A 161 -13.94 -2.52 6.80
CA ARG A 161 -15.25 -2.70 6.17
C ARG A 161 -15.44 -1.73 5.02
N THR A 162 -15.23 -0.43 5.23
CA THR A 162 -15.36 0.60 4.19
C THR A 162 -14.54 0.28 2.95
N ALA A 163 -13.28 -0.14 3.11
CA ALA A 163 -12.43 -0.50 1.99
C ALA A 163 -12.90 -1.78 1.29
N MET A 164 -13.35 -2.77 2.05
CA MET A 164 -13.87 -4.04 1.50
C MET A 164 -15.16 -3.81 0.72
N GLU A 165 -16.05 -2.96 1.19
CA GLU A 165 -17.28 -2.56 0.48
C GLU A 165 -16.95 -1.79 -0.80
N ALA A 166 -16.02 -0.85 -0.75
CA ALA A 166 -15.54 -0.13 -1.93
C ALA A 166 -14.93 -1.08 -2.97
N ALA A 167 -14.15 -2.07 -2.53
CA ALA A 167 -13.59 -3.08 -3.42
C ALA A 167 -14.67 -3.97 -4.05
N ARG A 168 -15.63 -4.44 -3.25
CA ARG A 168 -16.77 -5.24 -3.70
C ARG A 168 -17.59 -4.49 -4.76
N ASP A 169 -17.96 -3.25 -4.47
CA ASP A 169 -18.90 -2.48 -5.29
C ASP A 169 -18.25 -1.97 -6.59
N SER A 170 -16.95 -1.70 -6.57
CA SER A 170 -16.20 -1.25 -7.76
C SER A 170 -15.59 -2.39 -8.58
N GLY A 171 -15.46 -3.60 -8.01
CA GLY A 171 -14.68 -4.69 -8.61
C GLY A 171 -13.17 -4.41 -8.72
N ARG A 172 -12.66 -3.42 -7.98
CA ARG A 172 -11.27 -2.98 -8.00
C ARG A 172 -10.64 -3.10 -6.62
N ALA A 173 -9.31 -3.21 -6.56
CA ALA A 173 -8.60 -3.12 -5.28
C ALA A 173 -8.86 -1.76 -4.63
N ALA A 174 -9.09 -1.77 -3.32
CA ALA A 174 -9.27 -0.59 -2.49
C ALA A 174 -8.33 -0.65 -1.27
N ALA A 175 -7.76 0.49 -0.92
CA ALA A 175 -6.94 0.62 0.29
C ALA A 175 -7.80 1.12 1.45
N SER A 176 -7.60 0.55 2.64
CA SER A 176 -8.14 1.13 3.86
C SER A 176 -7.29 2.31 4.34
N ALA A 177 -7.86 3.17 5.17
CA ALA A 177 -7.06 4.04 6.02
C ALA A 177 -6.16 3.20 6.95
N PRO A 178 -5.17 3.80 7.63
CA PRO A 178 -4.31 3.09 8.57
C PRO A 178 -5.11 2.31 9.62
N VAL A 179 -4.75 1.05 9.82
CA VAL A 179 -5.38 0.16 10.81
C VAL A 179 -4.31 -0.44 11.72
N THR A 180 -4.70 -0.77 12.94
CA THR A 180 -3.84 -1.57 13.82
C THR A 180 -3.96 -3.04 13.43
N LEU A 181 -2.80 -3.69 13.28
CA LEU A 181 -2.77 -5.14 13.07
C LEU A 181 -3.14 -5.87 14.36
N VAL A 182 -3.91 -6.92 14.23
CA VAL A 182 -4.40 -7.77 15.33
C VAL A 182 -3.46 -8.93 15.60
#